data_3fd21fe00f8bb3acc0d0a639a2bca92e
#
_entry.id   3fd21fe00f8bb3acc0d0a639a2bca92e
#
_cell.length_a   1.000
_cell.length_b   1.000
_cell.length_c   1.000
_cell.angle_alpha   90.00
_cell.angle_beta   90.00
_cell.angle_gamma   90.00
#
_symmetry.space_group_name_H-M   'P 1'
#
loop_
_entity.id
_entity.type
_entity.pdbx_description
1 polymer ?
#
loop_
_entity_poly.entity_id
_entity_poly.type
_entity_poly.pdbx_seq_one_letter_code
_entity_poly.pdbx_strand_id
1 'polypeptide(L)'
;MNGKDKISVIIPCYNVQKYIMRCFDSIYSQTYGFENLEVILIDDLSTDNTWSILESLQRQYPENVISLKIQKKGKCGGARNLGMDICTGKYITFVDADDYVHPDMLRVLYDRMTEDDYDVAQ
;
A
#
# COMPACT_ATOMS: atom_id res chain seq x y z
N MET A 1 4.16 3.27 22.58
CA MET A 1 3.39 3.79 21.44
C MET A 1 4.06 5.04 20.90
N ASN A 2 4.19 5.14 19.62
CA ASN A 2 4.91 6.25 19.01
C ASN A 2 4.01 7.45 18.70
N GLY A 3 2.71 7.36 18.90
CA GLY A 3 1.77 8.45 18.69
C GLY A 3 1.53 8.86 17.25
N LYS A 4 2.04 8.10 16.29
CA LYS A 4 1.86 8.43 14.89
C LYS A 4 0.52 7.93 14.37
N ASP A 5 -0.07 8.69 13.47
CA ASP A 5 -1.30 8.30 12.81
C ASP A 5 -1.03 7.21 11.80
N LYS A 6 -2.02 6.35 11.59
CA LYS A 6 -1.91 5.29 10.60
C LYS A 6 -2.02 5.87 9.18
N ILE A 7 -1.14 5.39 8.31
CA ILE A 7 -1.18 5.72 6.87
C ILE A 7 -1.55 4.45 6.12
N SER A 8 -2.55 4.54 5.26
CA SER A 8 -2.92 3.46 4.36
C SER A 8 -2.20 3.64 3.04
N VAL A 9 -1.43 2.63 2.67
CA VAL A 9 -0.67 2.62 1.41
C VAL A 9 -1.36 1.64 0.48
N ILE A 10 -1.94 2.15 -0.59
CA ILE A 10 -2.71 1.35 -1.54
C ILE A 10 -1.86 1.06 -2.76
N ILE A 11 -1.68 -0.20 -3.08
CA ILE A 11 -0.81 -0.65 -4.16
C ILE A 11 -1.57 -1.55 -5.12
N PRO A 12 -2.10 -1.00 -6.21
CA PRO A 12 -2.73 -1.83 -7.24
C PRO A 12 -1.65 -2.66 -7.94
N CYS A 13 -1.93 -3.94 -8.17
CA CYS A 13 -0.95 -4.87 -8.71
C CYS A 13 -1.53 -5.60 -9.92
N TYR A 14 -0.79 -5.59 -11.03
CA TYR A 14 -1.14 -6.37 -12.20
C TYR A 14 0.15 -6.87 -12.86
N ASN A 15 0.37 -8.18 -12.81
CA ASN A 15 1.55 -8.80 -13.42
C ASN A 15 2.86 -8.12 -13.00
N VAL A 16 3.04 -7.95 -11.69
CA VAL A 16 4.21 -7.28 -11.13
C VAL A 16 5.10 -8.24 -10.34
N GLN A 17 5.04 -9.51 -10.66
CA GLN A 17 5.81 -10.55 -9.97
C GLN A 17 7.30 -10.19 -9.83
N LYS A 18 7.87 -9.53 -10.83
CA LYS A 18 9.29 -9.17 -10.84
C LYS A 18 9.62 -7.96 -9.98
N TYR A 19 8.62 -7.16 -9.62
CA TYR A 19 8.84 -5.85 -9.02
C TYR A 19 8.25 -5.70 -7.63
N ILE A 20 7.23 -6.51 -7.30
CA ILE A 20 6.44 -6.26 -6.10
C ILE A 20 7.25 -6.39 -4.82
N MET A 21 8.21 -7.30 -4.75
CA MET A 21 9.01 -7.45 -3.53
C MET A 21 9.90 -6.22 -3.31
N ARG A 22 10.47 -5.66 -4.37
CA ARG A 22 11.26 -4.43 -4.25
C ARG A 22 10.39 -3.28 -3.77
N CYS A 23 9.18 -3.17 -4.34
CA CYS A 23 8.22 -2.16 -3.91
C CYS A 23 7.87 -2.35 -2.44
N PHE A 24 7.48 -3.57 -2.06
CA PHE A 24 7.09 -3.85 -0.69
C PHE A 24 8.24 -3.59 0.29
N ASP A 25 9.46 -4.01 -0.06
CA ASP A 25 10.61 -3.79 0.81
C ASP A 25 10.83 -2.30 1.06
N SER A 26 10.59 -1.46 0.06
CA SER A 26 10.74 -0.02 0.23
C SER A 26 9.66 0.57 1.14
N ILE A 27 8.49 -0.05 1.20
CA ILE A 27 7.43 0.34 2.13
C ILE A 27 7.75 -0.18 3.54
N TYR A 28 8.20 -1.43 3.62
CA TYR A 28 8.54 -2.05 4.90
C TYR A 28 9.65 -1.26 5.61
N SER A 29 10.57 -0.69 4.86
CA SER A 29 11.75 0.00 5.39
C SER A 29 11.54 1.50 5.64
N GLN A 30 10.32 1.97 5.54
CA GLN A 30 10.03 3.40 5.74
C GLN A 30 10.39 3.85 7.15
N THR A 31 11.05 5.01 7.24
CA THR A 31 11.41 5.57 8.55
C THR A 31 10.20 5.99 9.36
N TYR A 32 9.05 6.13 8.71
CA TYR A 32 7.79 6.40 9.42
C TYR A 32 7.43 5.24 10.38
N GLY A 33 7.86 4.03 10.05
CA GLY A 33 7.61 2.85 10.87
C GLY A 33 6.52 1.98 10.28
N PHE A 34 6.89 0.74 9.94
CA PHE A 34 5.95 -0.21 9.34
C PHE A 34 4.75 -0.47 10.24
N GLU A 35 4.95 -0.42 11.55
CA GLU A 35 3.87 -0.64 12.52
C GLU A 35 2.77 0.42 12.41
N ASN A 36 3.05 1.55 11.77
CA ASN A 36 2.08 2.63 11.58
C ASN A 36 1.42 2.58 10.20
N LEU A 37 1.66 1.53 9.44
CA LEU A 37 1.17 1.43 8.08
C LEU A 37 0.12 0.34 7.93
N GLU A 38 -0.84 0.61 7.07
CA GLU A 38 -1.77 -0.38 6.56
C GLU A 38 -1.49 -0.50 5.07
N VAL A 39 -0.89 -1.62 4.65
CA VAL A 39 -0.53 -1.84 3.25
C VAL A 39 -1.60 -2.67 2.59
N ILE A 40 -2.25 -2.10 1.60
CA ILE A 40 -3.36 -2.75 0.90
C ILE A 40 -2.90 -3.10 -0.51
N LEU A 41 -2.71 -4.40 -0.74
CA LEU A 41 -2.23 -4.94 -2.01
C LEU A 41 -3.41 -5.53 -2.75
N ILE A 42 -3.68 -5.03 -3.94
CA ILE A 42 -4.87 -5.44 -4.68
C ILE A 42 -4.46 -6.04 -6.02
N ASP A 43 -4.75 -7.32 -6.20
CA ASP A 43 -4.46 -8.03 -7.44
C ASP A 43 -5.57 -7.78 -8.46
N ASP A 44 -5.22 -7.17 -9.58
CA ASP A 44 -6.17 -6.86 -10.66
C ASP A 44 -6.14 -7.99 -11.70
N LEU A 45 -6.42 -9.22 -11.24
CA LEU A 45 -6.51 -10.42 -12.07
C LEU A 45 -5.20 -10.71 -12.82
N SER A 46 -4.08 -10.71 -12.09
CA SER A 46 -2.79 -11.06 -12.67
C SER A 46 -2.79 -12.48 -13.21
N THR A 47 -2.02 -12.68 -14.28
CA THR A 47 -1.86 -13.99 -14.90
C THR A 47 -0.54 -14.65 -14.54
N ASP A 48 0.33 -13.97 -13.82
CA ASP A 48 1.59 -14.52 -13.34
C ASP A 48 1.46 -14.90 -11.85
N ASN A 49 2.58 -14.98 -11.13
CA ASN A 49 2.59 -15.36 -9.72
C ASN A 49 2.39 -14.20 -8.75
N THR A 50 1.93 -13.06 -9.24
CA THR A 50 1.71 -11.89 -8.38
C THR A 50 0.81 -12.23 -7.19
N TRP A 51 -0.33 -12.87 -7.43
CA TRP A 51 -1.25 -13.17 -6.33
C TRP A 51 -0.62 -14.03 -5.25
N SER A 52 0.17 -15.04 -5.64
CA SER A 52 0.84 -15.89 -4.65
C SER A 52 1.74 -15.08 -3.74
N ILE A 53 2.43 -14.09 -4.30
CA ILE A 53 3.32 -13.23 -3.52
C ILE A 53 2.51 -12.36 -2.57
N LEU A 54 1.43 -11.75 -3.05
CA LEU A 54 0.59 -10.90 -2.21
C LEU A 54 -0.03 -11.68 -1.06
N GLU A 55 -0.50 -12.87 -1.34
CA GLU A 55 -1.09 -13.73 -0.31
C GLU A 55 -0.06 -14.10 0.75
N SER A 56 1.16 -14.38 0.31
CA SER A 56 2.28 -14.69 1.21
C SER A 56 2.59 -13.51 2.12
N LEU A 57 2.58 -12.29 1.58
CA LEU A 57 2.86 -11.11 2.38
C LEU A 57 1.79 -10.88 3.44
N GLN A 58 0.53 -11.13 3.12
CA GLN A 58 -0.54 -11.01 4.11
C GLN A 58 -0.36 -12.03 5.23
N ARG A 59 0.00 -13.26 4.89
CA ARG A 59 0.24 -14.29 5.91
C ARG A 59 1.42 -13.93 6.80
N GLN A 60 2.43 -13.29 6.22
CA GLN A 60 3.66 -12.94 6.93
C GLN A 60 3.45 -11.72 7.85
N TYR A 61 2.61 -10.79 7.44
CA TYR A 61 2.36 -9.56 8.20
C TYR A 61 0.85 -9.33 8.35
N PRO A 62 0.14 -10.22 9.09
CA PRO A 62 -1.33 -10.18 9.08
C PRO A 62 -1.94 -8.94 9.72
N GLU A 63 -1.18 -8.21 10.53
CA GLU A 63 -1.71 -7.02 11.19
C GLU A 63 -1.52 -5.75 10.36
N ASN A 64 -0.65 -5.81 9.35
CA ASN A 64 -0.31 -4.61 8.58
C ASN A 64 -0.63 -4.74 7.10
N VAL A 65 -0.77 -5.95 6.59
CA VAL A 65 -0.96 -6.18 5.16
C VAL A 65 -2.30 -6.83 4.89
N ILE A 66 -3.05 -6.23 3.98
CA ILE A 66 -4.30 -6.78 3.46
C ILE A 66 -4.10 -7.04 1.98
N SER A 67 -4.28 -8.29 1.55
CA SER A 67 -4.18 -8.64 0.14
C SER A 67 -5.54 -9.06 -0.37
N LEU A 68 -6.00 -8.44 -1.43
CA LEU A 68 -7.30 -8.70 -2.03
C LEU A 68 -7.14 -8.99 -3.51
N LYS A 69 -8.02 -9.85 -4.01
CA LYS A 69 -8.04 -10.20 -5.42
C LYS A 69 -9.36 -9.73 -6.01
N ILE A 70 -9.30 -8.97 -7.08
CA ILE A 70 -10.49 -8.53 -7.78
C ILE A 70 -11.12 -9.74 -8.45
N GLN A 71 -12.44 -9.91 -8.28
CA GLN A 71 -13.14 -11.07 -8.82
C GLN A 71 -13.42 -10.95 -10.30
N LYS A 72 -13.52 -9.73 -10.79
CA LYS A 72 -13.87 -9.49 -12.16
C LYS A 72 -13.15 -8.25 -12.65
N LYS A 73 -12.54 -8.36 -13.83
CA LYS A 73 -11.85 -7.21 -14.42
C LYS A 73 -12.83 -6.06 -14.51
N GLY A 74 -12.53 -5.03 -13.80
CA GLY A 74 -13.48 -3.98 -13.63
C GLY A 74 -13.20 -2.77 -14.46
N LYS A 75 -13.85 -1.71 -14.08
CA LYS A 75 -13.67 -0.41 -14.68
C LYS A 75 -12.31 0.14 -14.33
N CYS A 76 -11.87 1.11 -15.10
CA CYS A 76 -10.66 1.84 -14.83
C CYS A 76 -10.69 2.35 -13.37
N GLY A 77 -9.64 2.09 -12.63
CA GLY A 77 -9.56 2.52 -11.25
C GLY A 77 -10.20 1.61 -10.24
N GLY A 78 -10.70 0.43 -10.66
CA GLY A 78 -11.39 -0.47 -9.74
C GLY A 78 -10.54 -0.88 -8.54
N ALA A 79 -9.26 -1.20 -8.76
CA ALA A 79 -8.37 -1.59 -7.67
C ALA A 79 -8.18 -0.45 -6.69
N ARG A 80 -7.97 0.77 -7.18
CA ARG A 80 -7.80 1.93 -6.32
C ARG A 80 -9.06 2.20 -5.51
N ASN A 81 -10.22 2.11 -6.14
CA ASN A 81 -11.49 2.33 -5.45
C ASN A 81 -11.72 1.31 -4.35
N LEU A 82 -11.41 0.04 -4.63
CA LEU A 82 -11.55 -1.00 -3.63
C LEU A 82 -10.64 -0.73 -2.43
N GLY A 83 -9.39 -0.32 -2.70
CA GLY A 83 -8.47 0.03 -1.63
C GLY A 83 -8.99 1.18 -0.78
N MET A 84 -9.53 2.20 -1.42
CA MET A 84 -10.09 3.34 -0.68
C MET A 84 -11.30 2.96 0.14
N ASP A 85 -12.11 2.03 -0.36
CA ASP A 85 -13.32 1.59 0.36
C ASP A 85 -12.99 0.86 1.66
N ILE A 86 -11.86 0.15 1.69
CA ILE A 86 -11.53 -0.69 2.84
C ILE A 86 -10.46 -0.10 3.75
N CYS A 87 -9.79 0.96 3.33
CA CYS A 87 -8.69 1.51 4.12
C CYS A 87 -9.21 2.13 5.42
N THR A 88 -8.38 2.07 6.46
CA THR A 88 -8.74 2.58 7.78
C THR A 88 -7.75 3.62 8.29
N GLY A 89 -6.72 3.94 7.53
CA GLY A 89 -5.73 4.92 7.95
C GLY A 89 -6.28 6.33 7.92
N LYS A 90 -5.69 7.18 8.73
CA LYS A 90 -6.06 8.59 8.75
C LYS A 90 -5.66 9.29 7.45
N TYR A 91 -4.55 8.85 6.87
CA TYR A 91 -4.06 9.38 5.59
C TYR A 91 -3.93 8.24 4.61
N ILE A 92 -4.05 8.55 3.33
CA ILE A 92 -4.03 7.57 2.25
C ILE A 92 -3.00 8.00 1.21
N THR A 93 -2.19 7.07 0.75
CA THR A 93 -1.31 7.33 -0.39
C THR A 93 -1.32 6.12 -1.32
N PHE A 94 -1.05 6.36 -2.60
CA PHE A 94 -0.97 5.32 -3.62
C PHE A 94 0.48 5.14 -4.04
N VAL A 95 0.88 3.90 -4.25
CA VAL A 95 2.23 3.59 -4.75
C VAL A 95 2.09 2.60 -5.90
N ASP A 96 2.84 2.81 -6.97
CA ASP A 96 2.85 1.89 -8.09
C ASP A 96 3.69 0.66 -7.76
N ALA A 97 3.15 -0.52 -8.06
CA ALA A 97 3.80 -1.77 -7.65
C ALA A 97 5.13 -2.05 -8.36
N ASP A 98 5.39 -1.41 -9.48
CA ASP A 98 6.66 -1.55 -10.20
C ASP A 98 7.69 -0.49 -9.80
N ASP A 99 7.35 0.35 -8.82
CA ASP A 99 8.25 1.37 -8.31
C ASP A 99 8.78 0.97 -6.93
N TYR A 100 9.71 1.75 -6.44
CA TYR A 100 10.13 1.71 -5.05
C TYR A 100 10.28 3.15 -4.57
N VAL A 101 10.20 3.36 -3.26
CA VAL A 101 10.09 4.70 -2.73
C VAL A 101 11.25 5.00 -1.79
N HIS A 102 11.58 6.28 -1.67
CA HIS A 102 12.63 6.72 -0.77
C HIS A 102 12.28 6.35 0.68
N PRO A 103 13.26 5.95 1.50
CA PRO A 103 12.98 5.55 2.89
C PRO A 103 12.23 6.58 3.73
N ASP A 104 12.35 7.85 3.43
CA ASP A 104 11.70 8.91 4.20
C ASP A 104 10.43 9.43 3.57
N MET A 105 9.96 8.83 2.48
CA MET A 105 8.83 9.37 1.73
C MET A 105 7.59 9.56 2.60
N LEU A 106 7.21 8.54 3.35
CA LEU A 106 5.99 8.62 4.15
C LEU A 106 6.14 9.58 5.32
N ARG A 107 7.31 9.64 5.93
CA ARG A 107 7.55 10.58 7.01
C ARG A 107 7.46 12.02 6.52
N VAL A 108 8.04 12.29 5.35
CA VAL A 108 7.99 13.63 4.77
C VAL A 108 6.55 14.00 4.41
N LEU A 109 5.81 13.07 3.79
CA LEU A 109 4.41 13.31 3.46
C LEU A 109 3.58 13.57 4.71
N TYR A 110 3.78 12.76 5.75
CA TYR A 110 3.05 12.93 6.99
C TYR A 110 3.33 14.30 7.62
N ASP A 111 4.61 14.70 7.66
CA ASP A 111 4.96 15.99 8.24
C ASP A 111 4.31 17.14 7.47
N ARG A 112 4.27 17.04 6.14
CA ARG A 112 3.60 18.05 5.31
C ARG A 112 2.10 18.09 5.56
N MET A 113 1.47 16.91 5.62
CA MET A 113 0.02 16.84 5.80
C MET A 113 -0.40 17.44 7.14
N THR A 114 0.36 17.14 8.19
CA THR A 114 0.03 17.67 9.52
C THR A 114 0.35 19.15 9.63
N GLU A 115 1.41 19.60 8.96
CA GLU A 115 1.80 21.00 8.97
C GLU A 115 0.76 21.88 8.25
N ASP A 116 0.26 21.40 7.12
CA ASP A 116 -0.66 22.15 6.29
C ASP A 116 -2.12 21.75 6.47
N ASP A 117 -2.38 20.82 7.37
CA ASP A 117 -3.73 20.35 7.69
C ASP A 117 -4.45 19.71 6.51
N TYR A 118 -3.74 19.01 5.66
CA TYR A 118 -4.31 18.27 4.55
C TYR A 118 -4.73 16.87 5.00
N ASP A 119 -5.77 16.33 4.35
CA ASP A 119 -6.30 15.00 4.68
C ASP A 119 -5.78 13.89 3.78
N VAL A 120 -5.38 14.21 2.56
CA VAL A 120 -4.94 13.22 1.58
C VAL A 120 -3.59 13.60 1.02
N ALA A 121 -2.66 12.64 1.02
CA ALA A 121 -1.33 12.80 0.43
C ALA A 121 -1.39 12.44 -1.05
N GLN A 122 -0.81 13.25 -1.88
CA GLN A 122 -0.78 13.01 -3.32
C GLN A 122 0.63 13.14 -3.87
#